data_f60ec65540b02598545fd8ab138cf379
#
_entry.id   f60ec65540b02598545fd8ab138cf379
#
_cell.length_a   1.000
_cell.length_b   1.000
_cell.length_c   1.000
_cell.angle_alpha   90.00
_cell.angle_beta   90.00
_cell.angle_gamma   90.00
#
_symmetry.space_group_name_H-M   'P 1'
#
loop_
_entity.id
_entity.type
_entity.pdbx_description
1 polymer ?
#
loop_
_entity_poly.entity_id
_entity_poly.type
_entity_poly.pdbx_seq_one_letter_code
_entity_poly.pdbx_strand_id
1 'polypeptide(L)'
;MSDEEILEAELVDSAEETLLATPTNIGPLSRIQALAIALVLLLLSSTILYAILSTKETLEEEVSEVLVVDTGIFVTNSSGMSIDIPPLDMKFNSSSVGEDAAEPSIGITSSGCIFFIAFEKVMRSCDYGVSWEEVQDPVQCAPTTSDPYGWVDPVTDRIFNVQMMGLETSWICWSDNDGQTWFGNPHDSGTTPINDHIKLATGPWTNSGYGLIGQLSQNAYETAVYYCYNKLAGIFCYTSIDGGATFELGGQIIGLATTNGGLHGAISTAPDGTVYVTPRVETPTVIVSDDNGFSWFERTMGEDVGTPYPRKNSEVSTDSESNAYHVWTGADEGIYLAKSTDSGESWTQESIRVSPVEVISTAFPQTDAGDPGRFAVTYLGSENASILGESDLDGNPWNGNGHYAPNGVHYHLYVTFSLNALDDEPVFHTRRLTTDPVQVGAICLNSGDCRSDQGGSNRNLLDFNDLHIDREGRVFIAIADGCTGECATKETPTPADSRDKLGMMFMLDYGPSLYVANGDLPPINTTASTNQSNVFIPIIDVEAIREDYDD
;
A
#
# COMPACT_ATOMS: atom_id res chain seq x y z
N MET A 1 12.32 -47.37 11.08
CA MET A 1 13.56 -46.65 11.33
C MET A 1 14.39 -46.82 10.07
N SER A 2 14.64 -45.74 9.38
CA SER A 2 15.42 -45.71 8.14
C SER A 2 16.91 -45.61 8.49
N ASP A 3 17.75 -46.07 7.55
CA ASP A 3 19.23 -46.09 7.73
C ASP A 3 19.85 -44.71 8.03
N GLU A 4 19.12 -43.62 7.85
CA GLU A 4 19.52 -42.25 8.21
C GLU A 4 19.44 -41.97 9.71
N GLU A 5 18.50 -42.58 10.45
CA GLU A 5 18.40 -42.38 11.92
C GLU A 5 19.53 -43.10 12.69
N ILE A 6 20.16 -44.10 12.08
CA ILE A 6 21.27 -44.84 12.70
C ILE A 6 22.59 -44.06 12.59
N LEU A 7 22.75 -43.25 11.53
CA LEU A 7 23.97 -42.45 11.31
C LEU A 7 24.06 -41.22 12.24
N GLU A 8 22.93 -40.62 12.62
CA GLU A 8 22.91 -39.49 13.56
C GLU A 8 23.19 -39.93 15.00
N ALA A 9 22.77 -41.15 15.41
CA ALA A 9 23.03 -41.66 16.74
C ALA A 9 24.50 -42.04 16.97
N GLU A 10 25.22 -42.51 15.94
CA GLU A 10 26.65 -42.82 16.04
C GLU A 10 27.55 -41.56 16.06
N LEU A 11 27.10 -40.43 15.50
CA LEU A 11 27.87 -39.19 15.49
C LEU A 11 27.80 -38.42 16.83
N VAL A 12 26.77 -38.61 17.62
CA VAL A 12 26.60 -37.95 18.92
C VAL A 12 27.45 -38.65 20.00
N ASP A 13 27.56 -39.98 19.94
CA ASP A 13 28.34 -40.77 20.95
C ASP A 13 29.87 -40.58 20.77
N SER A 14 30.35 -40.22 19.57
CA SER A 14 31.79 -39.99 19.35
C SER A 14 32.28 -38.61 19.77
N ALA A 15 31.38 -37.67 20.06
CA ALA A 15 31.72 -36.31 20.46
C ALA A 15 31.84 -36.11 21.98
N GLU A 16 31.24 -37.00 22.80
CA GLU A 16 31.30 -36.89 24.26
C GLU A 16 32.55 -37.49 24.88
N GLU A 17 33.27 -38.42 24.23
CA GLU A 17 34.48 -39.03 24.78
C GLU A 17 35.76 -38.19 24.66
N THR A 18 35.75 -37.04 23.96
CA THR A 18 36.98 -36.25 23.73
C THR A 18 37.12 -35.05 24.68
N LEU A 19 36.23 -34.82 25.61
CA LEU A 19 36.20 -33.63 26.48
C LEU A 19 36.65 -33.84 27.95
N LEU A 20 37.20 -35.00 28.31
CA LEU A 20 37.75 -35.27 29.65
C LEU A 20 39.26 -35.54 29.60
N ALA A 21 40.05 -34.66 29.00
CA ALA A 21 41.49 -34.62 29.23
C ALA A 21 41.79 -33.71 30.43
N THR A 22 42.34 -34.30 31.48
CA THR A 22 42.84 -33.60 32.68
C THR A 22 43.81 -32.49 32.34
N PRO A 23 43.78 -31.35 33.05
CA PRO A 23 44.68 -30.23 32.77
C PRO A 23 46.12 -30.62 33.06
N THR A 24 46.93 -30.74 32.03
CA THR A 24 48.38 -30.84 32.16
C THR A 24 48.91 -29.50 32.70
N ASN A 25 49.66 -29.58 33.75
CA ASN A 25 50.34 -28.47 34.41
C ASN A 25 51.30 -27.81 33.42
N ILE A 26 50.88 -26.69 32.83
CA ILE A 26 51.71 -25.88 31.92
C ILE A 26 52.69 -25.09 32.78
N GLY A 27 53.93 -25.45 32.76
CA GLY A 27 55.03 -24.71 33.42
C GLY A 27 55.14 -23.27 32.85
N PRO A 28 55.85 -22.36 33.52
CA PRO A 28 55.96 -20.98 33.10
C PRO A 28 56.53 -20.88 31.67
N LEU A 29 55.79 -20.27 30.77
CA LEU A 29 56.17 -20.03 29.37
C LEU A 29 57.51 -19.32 29.27
N SER A 30 58.41 -19.81 28.44
CA SER A 30 59.67 -19.10 28.15
C SER A 30 59.35 -17.74 27.49
N ARG A 31 60.21 -16.72 27.67
CA ARG A 31 60.02 -15.37 27.08
C ARG A 31 59.78 -15.45 25.56
N ILE A 32 60.35 -16.41 24.88
CA ILE A 32 60.18 -16.62 23.42
C ILE A 32 58.78 -17.14 23.12
N GLN A 33 58.25 -18.10 23.92
CA GLN A 33 56.90 -18.61 23.74
C GLN A 33 55.82 -17.56 24.07
N ALA A 34 56.01 -16.73 25.11
CA ALA A 34 55.15 -15.61 25.40
C ALA A 34 55.13 -14.57 24.32
N LEU A 35 56.30 -14.27 23.70
CA LEU A 35 56.42 -13.35 22.58
C LEU A 35 55.72 -13.88 21.30
N ALA A 36 55.85 -15.20 21.03
CA ALA A 36 55.21 -15.85 19.89
C ALA A 36 53.68 -15.84 20.04
N ILE A 37 53.12 -16.11 21.22
CA ILE A 37 51.68 -16.05 21.50
C ILE A 37 51.18 -14.62 21.38
N ALA A 38 51.89 -13.62 21.90
CA ALA A 38 51.55 -12.23 21.74
C ALA A 38 51.50 -11.78 20.29
N LEU A 39 52.48 -12.24 19.46
CA LEU A 39 52.53 -11.92 18.03
C LEU A 39 51.34 -12.55 17.26
N VAL A 40 51.00 -13.80 17.58
CA VAL A 40 49.84 -14.49 16.98
C VAL A 40 48.53 -13.81 17.37
N LEU A 41 48.36 -13.39 18.62
CA LEU A 41 47.18 -12.64 19.05
C LEU A 41 47.08 -11.27 18.41
N LEU A 42 48.20 -10.59 18.17
CA LEU A 42 48.26 -9.30 17.48
C LEU A 42 47.94 -9.45 15.99
N LEU A 43 48.38 -10.52 15.33
CA LEU A 43 48.02 -10.84 13.95
C LEU A 43 46.52 -11.24 13.83
N LEU A 44 45.99 -12.03 14.76
CA LEU A 44 44.55 -12.36 14.77
C LEU A 44 43.68 -11.14 15.04
N SER A 45 44.08 -10.25 15.95
CA SER A 45 43.34 -9.02 16.20
C SER A 45 43.38 -8.05 14.98
N SER A 46 44.50 -7.98 14.26
CA SER A 46 44.59 -7.15 13.05
C SER A 46 43.78 -7.71 11.87
N THR A 47 43.70 -9.04 11.73
CA THR A 47 42.85 -9.67 10.71
C THR A 47 41.36 -9.55 11.01
N ILE A 48 40.97 -9.65 12.30
CA ILE A 48 39.58 -9.41 12.74
C ILE A 48 39.23 -7.93 12.53
N LEU A 49 40.11 -7.00 12.90
CA LEU A 49 39.87 -5.57 12.69
C LEU A 49 39.77 -5.22 11.18
N TYR A 50 40.63 -5.84 10.35
CA TYR A 50 40.55 -5.67 8.89
C TYR A 50 39.26 -6.26 8.31
N ALA A 51 38.82 -7.42 8.79
CA ALA A 51 37.55 -8.01 8.39
C ALA A 51 36.35 -7.14 8.81
N ILE A 52 36.36 -6.56 10.03
CA ILE A 52 35.32 -5.65 10.52
C ILE A 52 35.31 -4.35 9.71
N LEU A 53 36.48 -3.80 9.36
CA LEU A 53 36.58 -2.59 8.54
C LEU A 53 36.16 -2.84 7.09
N SER A 54 36.51 -3.98 6.51
CA SER A 54 36.10 -4.33 5.14
C SER A 54 34.62 -4.69 5.05
N THR A 55 34.03 -5.30 6.07
CA THR A 55 32.56 -5.49 6.12
C THR A 55 31.81 -4.18 6.35
N LYS A 56 32.41 -3.19 7.03
CA LYS A 56 31.84 -1.88 7.17
C LYS A 56 31.86 -1.09 5.87
N GLU A 57 32.93 -1.19 5.06
CA GLU A 57 32.99 -0.59 3.72
C GLU A 57 32.00 -1.25 2.74
N THR A 58 31.72 -2.56 2.85
CA THR A 58 30.72 -3.24 2.02
C THR A 58 29.27 -3.02 2.50
N LEU A 59 29.06 -2.66 3.78
CA LEU A 59 27.74 -2.29 4.31
C LEU A 59 27.38 -0.81 4.05
N GLU A 60 28.36 0.04 3.77
CA GLU A 60 28.11 1.44 3.38
C GLU A 60 27.75 1.58 1.88
N GLU A 61 27.85 0.52 1.06
CA GLU A 61 27.59 0.54 -0.39
C GLU A 61 26.19 0.05 -0.80
N GLU A 62 25.35 -0.42 0.15
CA GLU A 62 23.93 -0.73 -0.05
C GLU A 62 22.99 0.29 0.63
N VAL A 63 23.35 1.56 0.64
CA VAL A 63 22.34 2.62 0.80
C VAL A 63 21.57 2.65 -0.51
N SER A 64 20.30 2.22 -0.49
CA SER A 64 19.43 2.31 -1.65
C SER A 64 19.50 3.76 -2.17
N GLU A 65 20.01 3.94 -3.40
CA GLU A 65 19.95 5.25 -4.02
C GLU A 65 18.50 5.67 -4.09
N VAL A 66 18.17 6.76 -3.42
CA VAL A 66 16.88 7.43 -3.59
C VAL A 66 16.90 8.01 -5.00
N LEU A 67 16.30 7.28 -5.94
CA LEU A 67 16.25 7.69 -7.34
C LEU A 67 15.27 8.86 -7.49
N VAL A 68 15.75 9.91 -8.13
CA VAL A 68 14.94 11.07 -8.51
C VAL A 68 14.37 10.81 -9.90
N VAL A 69 13.05 10.72 -9.99
CA VAL A 69 12.36 10.49 -11.25
C VAL A 69 11.45 11.67 -11.57
N ASP A 70 11.70 12.37 -12.65
CA ASP A 70 10.84 13.42 -13.19
C ASP A 70 10.68 13.22 -14.71
N THR A 71 9.67 12.44 -15.11
CA THR A 71 9.43 12.10 -16.52
C THR A 71 7.95 12.18 -16.86
N GLY A 72 7.59 12.95 -17.89
CA GLY A 72 6.23 13.11 -18.36
C GLY A 72 5.37 14.02 -17.45
N ILE A 73 5.10 15.22 -17.91
CA ILE A 73 4.36 16.25 -17.19
C ILE A 73 3.15 16.63 -18.02
N PHE A 74 1.96 16.56 -17.42
CA PHE A 74 0.74 16.98 -18.08
C PHE A 74 -0.04 17.90 -17.14
N VAL A 75 -0.65 18.95 -17.70
CA VAL A 75 -1.65 19.76 -17.00
C VAL A 75 -2.91 19.73 -17.84
N THR A 76 -4.00 19.22 -17.30
CA THR A 76 -5.22 18.93 -18.05
C THR A 76 -6.47 19.52 -17.39
N ASN A 77 -7.50 19.72 -18.19
CA ASN A 77 -8.84 20.10 -17.75
C ASN A 77 -9.70 18.86 -17.42
N SER A 78 -10.97 19.08 -17.09
CA SER A 78 -11.98 18.05 -16.76
C SER A 78 -12.26 17.03 -17.89
N SER A 79 -11.76 17.26 -19.10
CA SER A 79 -11.85 16.34 -20.24
C SER A 79 -10.53 15.59 -20.50
N GLY A 80 -9.51 15.76 -19.66
CA GLY A 80 -8.19 15.19 -19.85
C GLY A 80 -7.35 15.85 -20.94
N MET A 81 -7.81 16.98 -21.49
CA MET A 81 -7.12 17.72 -22.55
C MET A 81 -6.08 18.68 -21.96
N SER A 82 -4.90 18.71 -22.55
CA SER A 82 -3.81 19.61 -22.15
C SER A 82 -4.22 21.08 -22.21
N ILE A 83 -3.86 21.84 -21.17
CA ILE A 83 -4.14 23.28 -21.05
C ILE A 83 -2.84 24.05 -20.74
N ASP A 84 -2.82 25.34 -21.10
CA ASP A 84 -1.65 26.22 -20.91
C ASP A 84 -1.65 26.84 -19.50
N ILE A 85 -1.45 25.97 -18.50
CA ILE A 85 -1.25 26.34 -17.10
C ILE A 85 0.10 25.76 -16.66
N PRO A 86 0.94 26.50 -15.93
CA PRO A 86 2.19 25.95 -15.40
C PRO A 86 1.95 24.71 -14.54
N PRO A 87 2.75 23.65 -14.70
CA PRO A 87 2.66 22.49 -13.83
C PRO A 87 3.04 22.87 -12.40
N LEU A 88 2.48 22.13 -11.42
CA LEU A 88 2.91 22.21 -10.03
C LEU A 88 4.40 21.86 -9.95
N ASP A 89 5.15 22.63 -9.15
CA ASP A 89 6.53 22.30 -8.82
C ASP A 89 6.53 21.22 -7.74
N MET A 90 6.75 19.99 -8.15
CA MET A 90 6.74 18.83 -7.26
C MET A 90 7.72 17.77 -7.73
N LYS A 91 8.28 17.04 -6.78
CA LYS A 91 9.24 15.97 -7.02
C LYS A 91 8.94 14.78 -6.12
N PHE A 92 9.11 13.59 -6.66
CA PHE A 92 8.99 12.33 -5.94
C PHE A 92 10.35 11.66 -5.81
N ASN A 93 10.55 11.00 -4.68
CA ASN A 93 11.63 10.06 -4.45
C ASN A 93 11.04 8.64 -4.41
N SER A 94 11.85 7.65 -4.80
CA SER A 94 11.48 6.24 -4.71
C SER A 94 12.50 5.45 -3.90
N SER A 95 12.04 4.40 -3.23
CA SER A 95 12.91 3.43 -2.58
C SER A 95 12.38 2.01 -2.72
N SER A 96 13.29 1.06 -2.88
CA SER A 96 12.94 -0.36 -2.80
C SER A 96 12.75 -0.77 -1.35
N VAL A 97 11.71 -1.55 -1.09
CA VAL A 97 11.47 -2.15 0.23
C VAL A 97 12.36 -3.38 0.48
N GLY A 98 12.95 -3.92 -0.61
CA GLY A 98 13.85 -5.08 -0.57
C GLY A 98 13.13 -6.44 -0.51
N GLU A 99 11.80 -6.45 -0.61
CA GLU A 99 10.96 -7.66 -0.54
C GLU A 99 9.95 -7.69 -1.68
N ASP A 100 9.50 -8.88 -2.04
CA ASP A 100 8.40 -9.07 -2.98
C ASP A 100 7.11 -8.49 -2.41
N ALA A 101 6.35 -7.77 -3.22
CA ALA A 101 5.11 -7.15 -2.80
C ALA A 101 4.01 -7.41 -3.82
N ALA A 102 3.16 -8.36 -3.54
CA ALA A 102 1.92 -8.53 -4.29
C ALA A 102 0.80 -7.86 -3.51
N GLU A 103 0.04 -6.96 -4.14
CA GLU A 103 -1.00 -6.14 -3.48
C GLU A 103 -0.46 -5.37 -2.27
N PRO A 104 0.56 -4.52 -2.46
CA PRO A 104 1.13 -3.77 -1.35
C PRO A 104 0.10 -2.82 -0.75
N SER A 105 0.22 -2.56 0.56
CA SER A 105 -0.46 -1.46 1.22
C SER A 105 0.54 -0.68 2.07
N ILE A 106 0.24 0.61 2.28
CA ILE A 106 1.11 1.55 2.97
C ILE A 106 0.32 2.33 4.01
N GLY A 107 0.95 2.67 5.12
CA GLY A 107 0.38 3.55 6.12
C GLY A 107 1.47 4.30 6.86
N ILE A 108 1.17 5.50 7.33
CA ILE A 108 2.12 6.39 7.98
C ILE A 108 1.60 6.77 9.37
N THR A 109 2.39 6.53 10.41
CA THR A 109 2.06 6.96 11.77
C THR A 109 2.35 8.45 11.97
N SER A 110 1.81 9.03 13.03
CA SER A 110 2.08 10.43 13.41
C SER A 110 3.55 10.70 13.75
N SER A 111 4.30 9.65 14.10
CA SER A 111 5.74 9.73 14.31
C SER A 111 6.54 9.83 13.01
N GLY A 112 5.90 9.64 11.84
CA GLY A 112 6.52 9.60 10.53
C GLY A 112 7.12 8.23 10.17
N CYS A 113 6.85 7.19 10.95
CA CYS A 113 7.22 5.83 10.56
C CYS A 113 6.25 5.31 9.49
N ILE A 114 6.80 4.77 8.43
CA ILE A 114 6.10 4.20 7.28
C ILE A 114 6.02 2.69 7.47
N PHE A 115 4.83 2.14 7.29
CA PHE A 115 4.59 0.70 7.27
C PHE A 115 4.16 0.28 5.88
N PHE A 116 4.85 -0.70 5.33
CA PHE A 116 4.61 -1.25 4.01
C PHE A 116 4.34 -2.75 4.14
N ILE A 117 3.19 -3.20 3.66
CA ILE A 117 2.89 -4.62 3.62
C ILE A 117 3.43 -5.20 2.32
N ALA A 118 4.50 -5.99 2.44
CA ALA A 118 5.14 -6.69 1.35
C ALA A 118 4.74 -8.17 1.39
N PHE A 119 3.59 -8.48 0.81
CA PHE A 119 2.96 -9.79 0.81
C PHE A 119 2.83 -10.36 2.25
N GLU A 120 3.68 -11.32 2.64
CA GLU A 120 3.63 -11.94 3.97
C GLU A 120 4.38 -11.15 5.07
N LYS A 121 5.05 -10.05 4.71
CA LYS A 121 5.91 -9.28 5.59
C LYS A 121 5.37 -7.88 5.87
N VAL A 122 5.59 -7.41 7.08
CA VAL A 122 5.40 -6.02 7.46
C VAL A 122 6.76 -5.35 7.54
N MET A 123 7.02 -4.44 6.62
CA MET A 123 8.24 -3.66 6.55
C MET A 123 8.02 -2.28 7.16
N ARG A 124 8.98 -1.79 7.93
CA ARG A 124 8.95 -0.47 8.56
C ARG A 124 10.14 0.36 8.13
N SER A 125 9.90 1.64 7.87
CA SER A 125 10.94 2.66 7.74
C SER A 125 10.56 3.87 8.59
N CYS A 126 11.50 4.37 9.42
CA CYS A 126 11.32 5.62 10.17
C CYS A 126 12.32 6.70 9.71
N ASP A 127 12.83 6.58 8.50
CA ASP A 127 13.79 7.50 7.89
C ASP A 127 13.42 7.83 6.42
N TYR A 128 12.11 7.84 6.13
CA TYR A 128 11.55 8.14 4.81
C TYR A 128 12.02 7.18 3.70
N GLY A 129 12.15 5.88 4.02
CA GLY A 129 12.48 4.84 3.05
C GLY A 129 13.97 4.69 2.77
N VAL A 130 14.87 5.36 3.52
CA VAL A 130 16.33 5.17 3.40
C VAL A 130 16.74 3.78 3.88
N SER A 131 16.09 3.28 4.94
CA SER A 131 16.27 1.92 5.42
C SER A 131 14.93 1.26 5.77
N TRP A 132 14.87 -0.05 5.59
CA TRP A 132 13.70 -0.87 5.88
C TRP A 132 14.06 -2.04 6.79
N GLU A 133 13.17 -2.36 7.72
CA GLU A 133 13.30 -3.52 8.59
C GLU A 133 11.97 -4.29 8.67
N GLU A 134 12.05 -5.62 8.71
CA GLU A 134 10.88 -6.48 8.94
C GLU A 134 10.48 -6.41 10.42
N VAL A 135 9.21 -6.10 10.68
CA VAL A 135 8.68 -5.96 12.06
C VAL A 135 7.50 -6.90 12.35
N GLN A 136 7.16 -7.78 11.44
CA GLN A 136 6.10 -8.77 11.66
C GLN A 136 6.51 -9.80 12.71
N ASP A 137 5.59 -10.12 13.63
CA ASP A 137 5.73 -11.25 14.56
C ASP A 137 4.97 -12.47 14.01
N PRO A 138 5.64 -13.45 13.41
CA PRO A 138 4.96 -14.61 12.83
C PRO A 138 4.30 -15.54 13.86
N VAL A 139 4.56 -15.34 15.14
CA VAL A 139 3.92 -16.10 16.23
C VAL A 139 2.56 -15.52 16.56
N GLN A 140 2.43 -14.19 16.53
CA GLN A 140 1.17 -13.49 16.81
C GLN A 140 0.36 -13.24 15.54
N CYS A 141 1.04 -13.03 14.41
CA CYS A 141 0.45 -12.81 13.10
C CYS A 141 0.86 -13.93 12.16
N ALA A 142 -0.04 -14.84 11.86
CA ALA A 142 0.23 -15.89 10.89
C ALA A 142 0.54 -15.28 9.51
N PRO A 143 1.53 -15.82 8.76
CA PRO A 143 1.82 -15.35 7.42
C PRO A 143 0.64 -15.61 6.48
N THR A 144 0.45 -14.72 5.52
CA THR A 144 -0.61 -14.86 4.52
C THR A 144 -0.41 -16.06 3.59
N THR A 145 -1.51 -16.56 3.05
CA THR A 145 -1.48 -17.47 1.90
C THR A 145 -1.89 -16.77 0.60
N SER A 146 -2.49 -15.59 0.72
CA SER A 146 -2.86 -14.66 -0.36
C SER A 146 -3.38 -13.35 0.26
N ASP A 147 -3.60 -12.31 -0.56
CA ASP A 147 -4.24 -11.03 -0.26
C ASP A 147 -3.92 -10.47 1.16
N PRO A 148 -2.77 -9.87 1.36
CA PRO A 148 -2.49 -9.11 2.58
C PRO A 148 -3.17 -7.75 2.52
N TYR A 149 -3.39 -7.14 3.69
CA TYR A 149 -3.79 -5.73 3.75
C TYR A 149 -3.28 -5.06 5.03
N GLY A 150 -2.78 -3.85 4.91
CA GLY A 150 -2.34 -3.02 6.02
C GLY A 150 -3.13 -1.72 6.12
N TRP A 151 -3.25 -1.22 7.32
CA TRP A 151 -3.90 0.06 7.62
C TRP A 151 -3.25 0.68 8.86
N VAL A 152 -3.04 1.99 8.85
CA VAL A 152 -2.66 2.76 10.04
C VAL A 152 -3.84 3.64 10.42
N ASP A 153 -4.35 3.47 11.64
CA ASP A 153 -5.42 4.32 12.18
C ASP A 153 -4.88 5.75 12.37
N PRO A 154 -5.41 6.76 11.66
CA PRO A 154 -4.88 8.12 11.72
C PRO A 154 -5.13 8.81 13.07
N VAL A 155 -5.99 8.26 13.94
CA VAL A 155 -6.32 8.81 15.26
C VAL A 155 -5.41 8.25 16.34
N THR A 156 -5.20 6.94 16.34
CA THR A 156 -4.53 6.22 17.44
C THR A 156 -3.12 5.77 17.10
N ASP A 157 -2.70 5.88 15.84
CA ASP A 157 -1.47 5.27 15.29
C ASP A 157 -1.41 3.74 15.42
N ARG A 158 -2.55 3.06 15.68
CA ARG A 158 -2.61 1.59 15.63
C ARG A 158 -2.36 1.11 14.22
N ILE A 159 -1.40 0.19 14.09
CA ILE A 159 -1.06 -0.44 12.83
C ILE A 159 -1.82 -1.76 12.75
N PHE A 160 -2.58 -1.95 11.69
CA PHE A 160 -3.23 -3.22 11.38
C PHE A 160 -2.46 -3.95 10.28
N ASN A 161 -2.35 -5.26 10.42
CA ASN A 161 -1.85 -6.19 9.43
C ASN A 161 -2.86 -7.33 9.30
N VAL A 162 -3.58 -7.38 8.20
CA VAL A 162 -4.58 -8.41 7.93
C VAL A 162 -4.00 -9.43 6.97
N GLN A 163 -3.98 -10.69 7.39
CA GLN A 163 -3.40 -11.79 6.63
C GLN A 163 -4.49 -12.82 6.30
N MET A 164 -4.72 -13.05 5.01
CA MET A 164 -5.70 -14.03 4.59
C MET A 164 -5.12 -15.44 4.56
N MET A 165 -5.88 -16.39 5.10
CA MET A 165 -5.47 -17.79 5.29
C MET A 165 -6.39 -18.72 4.48
N GLY A 166 -5.89 -19.20 3.34
CA GLY A 166 -6.54 -20.27 2.56
C GLY A 166 -7.90 -19.91 1.98
N LEU A 167 -8.19 -18.63 1.77
CA LEU A 167 -9.50 -18.13 1.32
C LEU A 167 -10.66 -18.45 2.29
N GLU A 168 -10.39 -18.72 3.55
CA GLU A 168 -11.42 -19.10 4.54
C GLU A 168 -11.42 -18.21 5.77
N THR A 169 -10.25 -17.82 6.25
CA THR A 169 -10.06 -17.09 7.51
C THR A 169 -9.08 -15.95 7.31
N SER A 170 -9.33 -14.81 7.94
CA SER A 170 -8.33 -13.74 8.06
C SER A 170 -7.77 -13.73 9.47
N TRP A 171 -6.45 -13.52 9.55
CA TRP A 171 -5.79 -13.22 10.81
C TRP A 171 -5.61 -11.72 10.90
N ILE A 172 -6.36 -11.08 11.81
CA ILE A 172 -6.32 -9.64 11.98
C ILE A 172 -5.39 -9.33 13.13
N CYS A 173 -4.29 -8.68 12.80
CA CYS A 173 -3.24 -8.32 13.75
C CYS A 173 -3.17 -6.82 13.94
N TRP A 174 -2.70 -6.39 15.11
CA TRP A 174 -2.46 -4.99 15.39
C TRP A 174 -1.25 -4.77 16.29
N SER A 175 -0.67 -3.58 16.16
CA SER A 175 0.41 -3.07 17.02
C SER A 175 0.11 -1.64 17.44
N ASP A 176 0.32 -1.33 18.72
CA ASP A 176 0.15 0.02 19.30
C ASP A 176 1.51 0.68 19.62
N ASN A 177 2.61 0.14 19.10
CA ASN A 177 3.96 0.59 19.44
C ASN A 177 4.94 0.43 18.26
N ASP A 178 4.56 0.95 17.11
CA ASP A 178 5.38 0.96 15.88
C ASP A 178 5.89 -0.43 15.47
N GLY A 179 5.05 -1.46 15.58
CA GLY A 179 5.40 -2.82 15.18
C GLY A 179 6.34 -3.57 16.13
N GLN A 180 6.65 -3.02 17.33
CA GLN A 180 7.55 -3.70 18.29
C GLN A 180 6.90 -4.92 18.93
N THR A 181 5.60 -4.88 19.16
CA THR A 181 4.82 -6.02 19.65
C THR A 181 3.48 -6.10 18.91
N TRP A 182 3.05 -7.32 18.64
CA TRP A 182 1.83 -7.58 17.90
C TRP A 182 0.85 -8.40 18.72
N PHE A 183 -0.42 -8.17 18.49
CA PHE A 183 -1.55 -8.98 18.93
C PHE A 183 -2.34 -9.39 17.70
N GLY A 184 -3.03 -10.52 17.75
CA GLY A 184 -3.81 -10.95 16.61
C GLY A 184 -4.88 -11.97 16.98
N ASN A 185 -6.00 -11.91 16.26
CA ASN A 185 -7.11 -12.83 16.39
C ASN A 185 -7.56 -13.32 14.99
N PRO A 186 -7.93 -14.59 14.86
CA PRO A 186 -8.56 -15.06 13.64
C PRO A 186 -9.98 -14.51 13.54
N HIS A 187 -10.37 -14.11 12.33
CA HIS A 187 -11.75 -13.84 11.96
C HIS A 187 -12.21 -14.89 10.95
N ASP A 188 -13.10 -15.77 11.40
CA ASP A 188 -13.65 -16.83 10.54
C ASP A 188 -14.73 -16.28 9.62
N SER A 189 -14.60 -16.52 8.33
CA SER A 189 -15.62 -16.18 7.35
C SER A 189 -16.91 -17.04 7.46
N GLY A 190 -16.97 -17.96 8.40
CA GLY A 190 -18.11 -18.87 8.62
C GLY A 190 -18.20 -19.99 7.59
N THR A 191 -19.39 -20.50 7.35
CA THR A 191 -19.63 -21.66 6.50
C THR A 191 -19.62 -21.38 5.00
N THR A 192 -19.54 -20.11 4.58
CA THR A 192 -19.49 -19.72 3.17
C THR A 192 -18.03 -19.52 2.79
N PRO A 193 -17.47 -20.36 1.88
CA PRO A 193 -16.08 -20.24 1.47
C PRO A 193 -15.84 -18.99 0.63
N ILE A 194 -14.56 -18.73 0.39
CA ILE A 194 -13.98 -17.61 -0.36
C ILE A 194 -14.10 -16.30 0.42
N ASN A 195 -13.10 -16.08 1.26
CA ASN A 195 -12.75 -14.79 1.79
C ASN A 195 -11.67 -14.23 0.84
N ASP A 196 -11.95 -13.11 0.18
CA ASP A 196 -11.12 -12.56 -0.89
C ASP A 196 -11.25 -11.04 -0.91
N HIS A 197 -10.24 -10.31 -1.44
CA HIS A 197 -10.23 -8.84 -1.48
C HIS A 197 -10.53 -8.21 -0.11
N ILE A 198 -9.77 -8.62 0.90
CA ILE A 198 -9.92 -8.12 2.27
C ILE A 198 -9.51 -6.66 2.37
N LYS A 199 -10.30 -5.84 3.06
CA LYS A 199 -10.03 -4.42 3.32
C LYS A 199 -10.39 -4.05 4.75
N LEU A 200 -9.63 -3.14 5.34
CA LEU A 200 -9.85 -2.62 6.68
C LEU A 200 -9.71 -1.09 6.66
N ALA A 201 -10.53 -0.40 7.42
CA ALA A 201 -10.42 1.03 7.67
C ALA A 201 -10.91 1.36 9.08
N THR A 202 -10.60 2.57 9.55
CA THR A 202 -11.05 3.10 10.83
C THR A 202 -11.72 4.46 10.63
N GLY A 203 -12.71 4.78 11.46
CA GLY A 203 -13.41 6.05 11.36
C GLY A 203 -14.13 6.43 12.65
N PRO A 204 -14.62 7.67 12.78
CA PRO A 204 -15.26 8.14 13.99
C PRO A 204 -16.61 7.45 14.25
N TRP A 205 -17.02 7.43 15.51
CA TRP A 205 -18.34 6.96 15.92
C TRP A 205 -19.41 8.00 15.63
N THR A 206 -20.47 7.60 14.91
CA THR A 206 -21.66 8.43 14.64
C THR A 206 -22.68 8.37 15.79
N ASN A 207 -23.71 9.19 15.71
CA ASN A 207 -24.81 9.22 16.69
C ASN A 207 -25.99 8.28 16.33
N SER A 208 -25.78 7.33 15.41
CA SER A 208 -26.82 6.43 14.87
C SER A 208 -26.29 5.01 14.68
N GLY A 209 -27.18 4.05 14.47
CA GLY A 209 -26.84 2.67 14.15
C GLY A 209 -25.86 2.03 15.14
N TYR A 210 -24.79 1.41 14.61
CA TYR A 210 -23.72 0.85 15.45
C TYR A 210 -22.90 1.92 16.17
N GLY A 211 -22.89 3.15 15.68
CA GLY A 211 -22.24 4.28 16.35
C GLY A 211 -22.76 4.54 17.76
N LEU A 212 -24.06 4.37 17.99
CA LEU A 212 -24.63 4.46 19.34
C LEU A 212 -24.07 3.38 20.28
N ILE A 213 -23.80 2.18 19.78
CA ILE A 213 -23.20 1.11 20.57
C ILE A 213 -21.77 1.49 20.95
N GLY A 214 -20.98 1.98 20.00
CA GLY A 214 -19.63 2.47 20.24
C GLY A 214 -19.58 3.60 21.27
N GLN A 215 -20.39 4.64 21.09
CA GLN A 215 -20.43 5.79 22.01
C GLN A 215 -20.93 5.47 23.42
N LEU A 216 -21.86 4.52 23.56
CA LEU A 216 -22.40 4.12 24.86
C LEU A 216 -21.54 3.07 25.57
N SER A 217 -20.64 2.42 24.89
CA SER A 217 -19.73 1.43 25.45
C SER A 217 -18.58 2.11 26.19
N GLN A 218 -18.46 1.86 27.49
CA GLN A 218 -17.36 2.42 28.32
C GLN A 218 -15.96 1.90 27.93
N ASN A 219 -15.91 0.83 27.16
CA ASN A 219 -14.68 0.15 26.75
C ASN A 219 -14.53 0.13 25.22
N ALA A 220 -15.30 0.95 24.49
CA ALA A 220 -15.11 1.05 23.06
C ALA A 220 -13.72 1.62 22.73
N TYR A 221 -13.15 1.12 21.65
CA TYR A 221 -11.97 1.71 21.05
C TYR A 221 -12.31 3.11 20.51
N GLU A 222 -11.31 3.98 20.38
CA GLU A 222 -11.50 5.38 20.05
C GLU A 222 -12.22 5.57 18.70
N THR A 223 -11.91 4.70 17.73
CA THR A 223 -12.52 4.67 16.40
C THR A 223 -13.30 3.37 16.17
N ALA A 224 -14.31 3.40 15.30
CA ALA A 224 -14.88 2.19 14.72
C ALA A 224 -13.85 1.54 13.78
N VAL A 225 -13.67 0.23 13.85
CA VAL A 225 -12.83 -0.52 12.91
C VAL A 225 -13.72 -1.33 12.00
N TYR A 226 -13.59 -1.12 10.70
CA TYR A 226 -14.37 -1.82 9.68
C TYR A 226 -13.51 -2.87 8.99
N TYR A 227 -14.08 -4.04 8.78
CA TYR A 227 -13.45 -5.11 8.02
C TYR A 227 -14.44 -5.62 6.98
N CYS A 228 -14.09 -5.45 5.70
CA CYS A 228 -14.91 -5.90 4.58
C CYS A 228 -14.16 -6.89 3.70
N TYR A 229 -14.89 -7.83 3.13
CA TYR A 229 -14.34 -8.86 2.26
C TYR A 229 -15.41 -9.49 1.35
N ASN A 230 -14.97 -10.15 0.32
CA ASN A 230 -15.82 -10.94 -0.56
C ASN A 230 -16.10 -12.32 -0.01
N LYS A 231 -17.33 -12.78 -0.26
CA LYS A 231 -17.70 -14.20 -0.24
C LYS A 231 -18.41 -14.56 -1.54
N LEU A 232 -18.62 -15.86 -1.78
CA LEU A 232 -19.46 -16.32 -2.90
C LEU A 232 -20.85 -15.67 -2.94
N ALA A 233 -21.36 -15.23 -1.78
CA ALA A 233 -22.70 -14.64 -1.64
C ALA A 233 -22.73 -13.12 -1.86
N GLY A 234 -21.59 -12.45 -2.00
CA GLY A 234 -21.48 -11.01 -2.14
C GLY A 234 -20.47 -10.36 -1.19
N ILE A 235 -20.61 -9.07 -0.92
CA ILE A 235 -19.74 -8.32 -0.02
C ILE A 235 -20.29 -8.40 1.41
N PHE A 236 -19.39 -8.64 2.36
CA PHE A 236 -19.65 -8.65 3.79
C PHE A 236 -18.79 -7.61 4.47
N CYS A 237 -19.38 -6.82 5.36
CA CYS A 237 -18.69 -5.85 6.19
C CYS A 237 -19.08 -6.03 7.64
N TYR A 238 -18.10 -5.90 8.52
CA TYR A 238 -18.26 -6.00 9.96
C TYR A 238 -17.62 -4.79 10.64
N THR A 239 -18.20 -4.38 11.76
CA THR A 239 -17.70 -3.29 12.59
C THR A 239 -17.25 -3.84 13.94
N SER A 240 -16.03 -3.52 14.32
CA SER A 240 -15.45 -3.82 15.63
C SER A 240 -15.57 -2.61 16.54
N ILE A 241 -15.95 -2.85 17.80
CA ILE A 241 -15.98 -1.84 18.87
C ILE A 241 -14.79 -1.92 19.81
N ASP A 242 -13.96 -2.93 19.67
CA ASP A 242 -12.81 -3.24 20.54
C ASP A 242 -11.46 -3.11 19.83
N GLY A 243 -11.41 -2.27 18.80
CA GLY A 243 -10.17 -1.95 18.08
C GLY A 243 -9.65 -3.08 17.20
N GLY A 244 -10.54 -3.87 16.62
CA GLY A 244 -10.19 -4.96 15.71
C GLY A 244 -9.97 -6.31 16.38
N ALA A 245 -10.18 -6.41 17.71
CA ALA A 245 -10.02 -7.68 18.41
C ALA A 245 -11.16 -8.66 18.11
N THR A 246 -12.39 -8.16 17.93
CA THR A 246 -13.56 -8.95 17.48
C THR A 246 -14.41 -8.17 16.48
N PHE A 247 -15.12 -8.89 15.59
CA PHE A 247 -16.01 -8.35 14.56
C PHE A 247 -17.38 -9.05 14.64
N GLU A 248 -18.25 -8.55 15.50
CA GLU A 248 -19.56 -9.17 15.77
C GLU A 248 -20.73 -8.39 15.15
N LEU A 249 -20.52 -7.08 14.84
CA LEU A 249 -21.57 -6.23 14.29
C LEU A 249 -21.44 -6.15 12.77
N GLY A 250 -22.46 -6.54 12.04
CA GLY A 250 -22.45 -6.46 10.58
C GLY A 250 -22.95 -7.72 9.89
N GLY A 251 -22.58 -7.88 8.62
CA GLY A 251 -22.98 -9.00 7.78
C GLY A 251 -22.89 -8.67 6.29
N GLN A 252 -23.72 -9.33 5.50
CA GLN A 252 -23.79 -9.09 4.07
C GLN A 252 -24.40 -7.72 3.78
N ILE A 253 -23.63 -6.86 3.07
CA ILE A 253 -24.09 -5.51 2.71
C ILE A 253 -24.68 -5.46 1.30
N ILE A 254 -24.22 -6.33 0.40
CA ILE A 254 -24.74 -6.45 -0.95
C ILE A 254 -24.68 -7.90 -1.43
N GLY A 255 -25.70 -8.34 -2.16
CA GLY A 255 -25.80 -9.69 -2.68
C GLY A 255 -25.14 -9.86 -4.06
N LEU A 256 -24.71 -11.08 -4.38
CA LEU A 256 -24.05 -11.43 -5.65
C LEU A 256 -24.87 -11.05 -6.90
N ALA A 257 -26.18 -10.97 -6.80
CA ALA A 257 -27.05 -10.61 -7.93
C ALA A 257 -26.91 -9.14 -8.35
N THR A 258 -26.44 -8.28 -7.45
CA THR A 258 -26.23 -6.84 -7.68
C THR A 258 -24.77 -6.50 -7.95
N THR A 259 -23.82 -7.37 -7.54
CA THR A 259 -22.38 -7.18 -7.76
C THR A 259 -21.84 -8.33 -8.59
N ASN A 260 -21.55 -8.13 -9.81
CA ASN A 260 -20.93 -9.12 -10.69
C ASN A 260 -19.50 -9.55 -10.27
N GLY A 261 -19.21 -9.66 -9.00
CA GLY A 261 -17.92 -10.11 -8.53
C GLY A 261 -17.47 -9.58 -7.16
N GLY A 262 -18.29 -8.81 -6.44
CA GLY A 262 -18.00 -8.44 -5.05
C GLY A 262 -17.18 -7.16 -4.87
N LEU A 263 -16.49 -7.04 -3.74
CA LEU A 263 -15.61 -5.95 -3.37
C LEU A 263 -14.41 -5.87 -4.31
N HIS A 264 -14.02 -4.66 -4.68
CA HIS A 264 -12.87 -4.50 -5.56
C HIS A 264 -12.00 -3.28 -5.26
N GLY A 265 -12.45 -2.35 -4.47
CA GLY A 265 -11.71 -1.19 -3.99
C GLY A 265 -11.49 -1.23 -2.48
N ALA A 266 -10.94 -0.16 -1.94
CA ALA A 266 -10.76 0.01 -0.51
C ALA A 266 -12.09 0.33 0.22
N ILE A 267 -12.01 0.35 1.54
CA ILE A 267 -13.00 0.99 2.40
C ILE A 267 -12.46 2.38 2.71
N SER A 268 -13.28 3.39 2.62
CA SER A 268 -12.94 4.74 3.03
C SER A 268 -13.91 5.26 4.08
N THR A 269 -13.43 6.12 4.97
CA THR A 269 -14.23 6.73 6.04
C THR A 269 -14.04 8.23 6.03
N ALA A 270 -15.14 8.97 6.16
CA ALA A 270 -15.11 10.41 6.25
C ALA A 270 -15.04 10.90 7.70
N PRO A 271 -14.59 12.14 7.95
CA PRO A 271 -14.57 12.75 9.28
C PRO A 271 -15.92 12.84 9.97
N ASP A 272 -17.03 12.85 9.23
CA ASP A 272 -18.40 12.80 9.78
C ASP A 272 -18.86 11.38 10.15
N GLY A 273 -18.05 10.35 9.88
CA GLY A 273 -18.34 8.94 10.17
C GLY A 273 -19.01 8.18 9.03
N THR A 274 -19.22 8.80 7.88
CA THR A 274 -19.72 8.11 6.68
C THR A 274 -18.68 7.11 6.17
N VAL A 275 -19.14 5.92 5.82
CA VAL A 275 -18.31 4.81 5.32
C VAL A 275 -18.66 4.54 3.86
N TYR A 276 -17.65 4.37 3.04
CA TYR A 276 -17.76 4.11 1.60
C TYR A 276 -17.10 2.78 1.25
N VAL A 277 -17.78 1.99 0.42
CA VAL A 277 -17.30 0.71 -0.11
C VAL A 277 -17.53 0.68 -1.61
N THR A 278 -16.54 0.30 -2.40
CA THR A 278 -16.62 0.26 -3.86
C THR A 278 -16.79 -1.17 -4.38
N PRO A 279 -17.96 -1.52 -4.95
CA PRO A 279 -18.18 -2.84 -5.54
C PRO A 279 -17.66 -2.94 -6.97
N ARG A 280 -17.42 -4.17 -7.43
CA ARG A 280 -17.02 -4.49 -8.79
C ARG A 280 -18.24 -4.62 -9.72
N VAL A 281 -18.63 -3.54 -10.38
CA VAL A 281 -19.86 -3.45 -11.19
C VAL A 281 -19.63 -2.80 -12.55
N GLU A 282 -20.62 -2.89 -13.47
CA GLU A 282 -20.55 -2.25 -14.81
C GLU A 282 -20.69 -0.73 -14.75
N THR A 283 -21.61 -0.25 -13.91
CA THR A 283 -21.80 1.18 -13.66
C THR A 283 -21.05 1.54 -12.38
N PRO A 284 -20.21 2.57 -12.40
CA PRO A 284 -19.52 3.02 -11.19
C PRO A 284 -20.50 3.22 -10.05
N THR A 285 -20.24 2.57 -8.93
CA THR A 285 -21.16 2.50 -7.79
C THR A 285 -20.37 2.63 -6.50
N VAL A 286 -20.95 3.32 -5.54
CA VAL A 286 -20.47 3.39 -4.16
C VAL A 286 -21.58 2.90 -3.23
N ILE A 287 -21.22 2.07 -2.26
CA ILE A 287 -22.10 1.62 -1.18
C ILE A 287 -21.76 2.47 0.04
N VAL A 288 -22.76 3.13 0.62
CA VAL A 288 -22.58 4.14 1.67
C VAL A 288 -23.30 3.73 2.94
N SER A 289 -22.68 4.00 4.09
CA SER A 289 -23.31 3.89 5.42
C SER A 289 -22.99 5.15 6.23
N ASP A 290 -23.99 5.76 6.84
CA ASP A 290 -23.92 6.91 7.74
C ASP A 290 -24.15 6.55 9.22
N ASP A 291 -24.19 5.24 9.53
CA ASP A 291 -24.53 4.69 10.83
C ASP A 291 -23.57 3.57 11.30
N ASN A 292 -22.29 3.71 10.92
CA ASN A 292 -21.19 2.79 11.23
C ASN A 292 -21.45 1.33 10.79
N GLY A 293 -22.07 1.15 9.64
CA GLY A 293 -22.26 -0.16 9.03
C GLY A 293 -23.53 -0.90 9.46
N PHE A 294 -24.47 -0.24 10.17
CA PHE A 294 -25.74 -0.84 10.53
C PHE A 294 -26.69 -0.94 9.33
N SER A 295 -26.74 0.11 8.48
CA SER A 295 -27.48 0.11 7.22
C SER A 295 -26.62 0.62 6.08
N TRP A 296 -26.92 0.15 4.85
CA TRP A 296 -26.17 0.44 3.65
C TRP A 296 -27.08 0.77 2.48
N PHE A 297 -26.67 1.70 1.63
CA PHE A 297 -27.39 2.08 0.43
C PHE A 297 -26.44 2.30 -0.75
N GLU A 298 -26.89 2.00 -1.95
CA GLU A 298 -26.11 2.12 -3.19
C GLU A 298 -26.33 3.48 -3.85
N ARG A 299 -25.26 4.04 -4.44
CA ARG A 299 -25.27 5.23 -5.29
C ARG A 299 -24.52 4.94 -6.56
N THR A 300 -25.17 5.15 -7.69
CA THR A 300 -24.57 4.99 -9.02
C THR A 300 -24.27 6.34 -9.64
N MET A 301 -23.21 6.40 -10.45
CA MET A 301 -22.73 7.56 -11.16
C MET A 301 -22.01 7.12 -12.43
N GLY A 302 -21.54 8.06 -13.26
CA GLY A 302 -20.66 7.75 -14.39
C GLY A 302 -21.28 6.83 -15.45
N GLU A 303 -22.60 6.82 -15.61
CA GLU A 303 -23.29 6.05 -16.65
C GLU A 303 -22.86 6.44 -18.08
N ASP A 304 -22.38 7.65 -18.25
CA ASP A 304 -21.86 8.21 -19.52
C ASP A 304 -20.56 7.52 -19.95
N VAL A 305 -19.79 6.98 -19.02
CA VAL A 305 -18.50 6.33 -19.29
C VAL A 305 -18.53 4.83 -19.00
N GLY A 306 -19.13 4.41 -17.87
CA GLY A 306 -19.15 3.02 -17.41
C GLY A 306 -17.76 2.49 -16.99
N THR A 307 -17.62 1.17 -16.91
CA THR A 307 -16.37 0.48 -16.60
C THR A 307 -16.06 -0.60 -17.64
N PRO A 308 -14.76 -0.87 -17.95
CA PRO A 308 -14.39 -1.92 -18.90
C PRO A 308 -14.57 -3.32 -18.31
N TYR A 309 -14.49 -4.34 -19.19
CA TYR A 309 -14.38 -5.74 -18.75
C TYR A 309 -12.98 -6.30 -19.08
N PRO A 310 -12.32 -7.03 -18.19
CA PRO A 310 -12.71 -7.28 -16.80
C PRO A 310 -12.71 -5.95 -16.03
N ARG A 311 -13.66 -5.81 -15.09
CA ARG A 311 -13.84 -4.58 -14.33
C ARG A 311 -12.62 -4.34 -13.46
N LYS A 312 -12.10 -3.13 -13.54
CA LYS A 312 -10.93 -2.69 -12.80
C LYS A 312 -11.32 -2.06 -11.47
N ASN A 313 -10.34 -1.81 -10.65
CA ASN A 313 -10.53 -1.20 -9.34
C ASN A 313 -11.14 0.19 -9.46
N SER A 314 -11.90 0.54 -8.45
CA SER A 314 -12.34 1.88 -8.16
C SER A 314 -12.16 2.16 -6.68
N GLU A 315 -12.02 3.43 -6.30
CA GLU A 315 -11.80 3.82 -4.93
C GLU A 315 -12.49 5.13 -4.58
N VAL A 316 -12.77 5.32 -3.28
CA VAL A 316 -13.26 6.58 -2.73
C VAL A 316 -12.25 7.09 -1.71
N SER A 317 -11.88 8.36 -1.81
CA SER A 317 -11.24 9.10 -0.73
C SER A 317 -12.15 10.20 -0.22
N THR A 318 -11.86 10.72 0.97
CA THR A 318 -12.64 11.79 1.61
C THR A 318 -11.71 12.87 2.13
N ASP A 319 -12.13 14.13 2.04
CA ASP A 319 -11.38 15.26 2.56
C ASP A 319 -11.77 15.63 4.01
N SER A 320 -11.08 16.60 4.58
CA SER A 320 -11.27 17.06 5.96
C SER A 320 -12.66 17.64 6.27
N GLU A 321 -13.47 17.97 5.25
CA GLU A 321 -14.85 18.42 5.39
C GLU A 321 -15.88 17.36 4.94
N SER A 322 -15.44 16.10 4.80
CA SER A 322 -16.28 14.94 4.42
C SER A 322 -16.83 15.00 2.99
N ASN A 323 -16.24 15.80 2.09
CA ASN A 323 -16.51 15.63 0.67
C ASN A 323 -15.83 14.34 0.20
N ALA A 324 -16.47 13.65 -0.76
CA ALA A 324 -16.00 12.36 -1.25
C ALA A 324 -15.65 12.41 -2.74
N TYR A 325 -14.58 11.68 -3.10
CA TYR A 325 -14.00 11.61 -4.44
C TYR A 325 -13.96 10.15 -4.88
N HIS A 326 -14.87 9.74 -5.76
CA HIS A 326 -14.87 8.39 -6.33
C HIS A 326 -14.11 8.38 -7.65
N VAL A 327 -13.06 7.56 -7.73
CA VAL A 327 -12.26 7.37 -8.94
C VAL A 327 -12.42 5.96 -9.49
N TRP A 328 -12.43 5.80 -10.81
CA TRP A 328 -12.51 4.51 -11.49
C TRP A 328 -11.83 4.53 -12.86
N THR A 329 -11.51 3.35 -13.39
CA THR A 329 -11.12 3.21 -14.80
C THR A 329 -12.38 3.17 -15.66
N GLY A 330 -12.53 4.11 -16.60
CA GLY A 330 -13.63 4.18 -17.53
C GLY A 330 -13.53 3.17 -18.68
N ALA A 331 -14.62 2.98 -19.41
CA ALA A 331 -14.69 2.04 -20.52
C ALA A 331 -13.74 2.36 -21.69
N ASP A 332 -13.24 3.60 -21.76
CA ASP A 332 -12.20 4.05 -22.68
C ASP A 332 -10.78 3.95 -22.09
N GLU A 333 -10.65 3.26 -20.95
CA GLU A 333 -9.39 3.01 -20.24
C GLU A 333 -8.73 4.25 -19.61
N GLY A 334 -9.45 5.40 -19.52
CA GLY A 334 -9.05 6.58 -18.76
C GLY A 334 -9.45 6.49 -17.29
N ILE A 335 -8.82 7.33 -16.43
CA ILE A 335 -9.25 7.51 -15.04
C ILE A 335 -10.28 8.62 -14.96
N TYR A 336 -11.38 8.34 -14.26
CA TYR A 336 -12.52 9.26 -14.09
C TYR A 336 -12.81 9.50 -12.62
N LEU A 337 -13.47 10.63 -12.36
CA LEU A 337 -13.87 11.13 -11.05
C LEU A 337 -15.35 11.48 -11.04
N ALA A 338 -16.05 11.11 -9.98
CA ALA A 338 -17.27 11.74 -9.51
C ALA A 338 -17.06 12.24 -8.08
N LYS A 339 -17.75 13.31 -7.70
CA LYS A 339 -17.62 13.94 -6.38
C LYS A 339 -18.97 14.10 -5.69
N SER A 340 -18.96 14.01 -4.36
CA SER A 340 -20.09 14.26 -3.47
C SER A 340 -19.69 15.30 -2.41
N THR A 341 -20.59 16.23 -2.11
CA THR A 341 -20.42 17.24 -1.04
C THR A 341 -21.54 17.15 0.02
N ASP A 342 -22.19 16.02 0.10
CA ASP A 342 -23.33 15.77 1.00
C ASP A 342 -23.25 14.35 1.63
N SER A 343 -22.04 13.96 2.02
CA SER A 343 -21.77 12.68 2.70
C SER A 343 -22.22 11.46 1.88
N GLY A 344 -22.07 11.52 0.55
CA GLY A 344 -22.41 10.43 -0.36
C GLY A 344 -23.91 10.28 -0.67
N GLU A 345 -24.77 11.20 -0.24
CA GLU A 345 -26.19 11.15 -0.59
C GLU A 345 -26.42 11.37 -2.08
N SER A 346 -25.67 12.31 -2.69
CA SER A 346 -25.70 12.55 -4.12
C SER A 346 -24.28 12.71 -4.70
N TRP A 347 -24.15 12.39 -6.00
CA TRP A 347 -22.88 12.41 -6.73
C TRP A 347 -23.05 13.15 -8.06
N THR A 348 -21.97 13.78 -8.53
CA THR A 348 -21.94 14.32 -9.88
C THR A 348 -22.19 13.20 -10.89
N GLN A 349 -23.10 13.44 -11.85
CA GLN A 349 -23.49 12.45 -12.85
C GLN A 349 -22.63 12.51 -14.10
N GLU A 350 -22.12 13.69 -14.45
CA GLU A 350 -21.18 13.89 -15.54
C GLU A 350 -19.78 13.50 -15.06
N SER A 351 -19.16 12.57 -15.74
CA SER A 351 -17.83 12.03 -15.39
C SER A 351 -16.73 13.04 -15.73
N ILE A 352 -15.83 13.28 -14.79
CA ILE A 352 -14.67 14.16 -14.94
C ILE A 352 -13.46 13.29 -15.27
N ARG A 353 -12.80 13.50 -16.41
CA ARG A 353 -11.58 12.76 -16.74
C ARG A 353 -10.37 13.32 -15.98
N VAL A 354 -9.73 12.49 -15.19
CA VAL A 354 -8.55 12.82 -14.36
C VAL A 354 -7.25 12.57 -15.13
N SER A 355 -7.17 11.43 -15.82
CA SER A 355 -5.96 11.09 -16.58
C SER A 355 -5.88 11.90 -17.89
N PRO A 356 -4.65 12.29 -18.35
CA PRO A 356 -4.45 12.84 -19.68
C PRO A 356 -5.00 11.92 -20.77
N VAL A 357 -5.51 12.49 -21.85
CA VAL A 357 -5.99 11.68 -23.01
C VAL A 357 -4.86 10.92 -23.70
N GLU A 358 -3.63 11.35 -23.52
CA GLU A 358 -2.43 10.68 -24.00
C GLU A 358 -2.17 9.34 -23.29
N VAL A 359 -2.67 9.17 -22.06
CA VAL A 359 -2.64 7.90 -21.33
C VAL A 359 -3.85 7.08 -21.77
N ILE A 360 -3.60 6.09 -22.61
CA ILE A 360 -4.61 5.33 -23.35
C ILE A 360 -5.01 3.99 -22.71
N SER A 361 -4.29 3.59 -21.68
CA SER A 361 -4.54 2.36 -20.93
C SER A 361 -4.18 2.62 -19.48
N THR A 362 -5.07 2.27 -18.55
CA THR A 362 -4.83 2.44 -17.11
C THR A 362 -5.22 1.21 -16.31
N ALA A 363 -4.60 1.05 -15.13
CA ALA A 363 -4.94 0.01 -14.16
C ALA A 363 -4.64 0.48 -12.72
N PHE A 364 -5.31 -0.10 -11.74
CA PHE A 364 -5.06 0.07 -10.31
C PHE A 364 -5.12 1.52 -9.83
N PRO A 365 -6.22 2.27 -10.10
CA PRO A 365 -6.37 3.60 -9.53
C PRO A 365 -6.50 3.52 -8.01
N GLN A 366 -5.78 4.41 -7.31
CA GLN A 366 -5.86 4.62 -5.87
C GLN A 366 -5.88 6.11 -5.59
N THR A 367 -6.59 6.55 -4.54
CA THR A 367 -6.78 7.97 -4.24
C THR A 367 -6.77 8.24 -2.75
N ASP A 368 -6.26 9.42 -2.36
CA ASP A 368 -6.43 9.98 -1.04
C ASP A 368 -6.59 11.50 -1.12
N ALA A 369 -7.20 12.11 -0.10
CA ALA A 369 -7.53 13.53 -0.10
C ALA A 369 -7.19 14.19 1.25
N GLY A 370 -6.85 15.47 1.20
CA GLY A 370 -6.55 16.28 2.37
C GLY A 370 -7.66 17.28 2.68
N ASP A 371 -7.44 18.56 2.36
CA ASP A 371 -8.45 19.61 2.50
C ASP A 371 -9.40 19.66 1.29
N PRO A 372 -10.56 20.33 1.40
CA PRO A 372 -11.57 20.38 0.34
C PRO A 372 -11.01 20.73 -1.04
N GLY A 373 -11.26 19.86 -2.00
CA GLY A 373 -10.79 20.00 -3.37
C GLY A 373 -9.33 19.61 -3.61
N ARG A 374 -8.60 19.16 -2.60
CA ARG A 374 -7.18 18.76 -2.70
C ARG A 374 -7.06 17.25 -2.58
N PHE A 375 -6.77 16.60 -3.69
CA PHE A 375 -6.63 15.13 -3.72
C PHE A 375 -5.52 14.70 -4.67
N ALA A 376 -5.07 13.47 -4.50
CA ALA A 376 -4.14 12.79 -5.38
C ALA A 376 -4.71 11.45 -5.83
N VAL A 377 -4.36 11.05 -7.04
CA VAL A 377 -4.70 9.76 -7.64
C VAL A 377 -3.44 9.15 -8.23
N THR A 378 -3.15 7.89 -7.92
CA THR A 378 -2.10 7.11 -8.59
C THR A 378 -2.72 6.02 -9.46
N TYR A 379 -2.03 5.64 -10.53
CA TYR A 379 -2.43 4.54 -11.42
C TYR A 379 -1.26 4.07 -12.27
N LEU A 380 -1.30 2.83 -12.74
CA LEU A 380 -0.43 2.39 -13.83
C LEU A 380 -1.03 2.87 -15.15
N GLY A 381 -0.20 3.34 -16.07
CA GLY A 381 -0.66 3.87 -17.34
C GLY A 381 0.32 3.64 -18.49
N SER A 382 -0.18 3.68 -19.72
CA SER A 382 0.60 3.60 -20.95
C SER A 382 0.22 4.70 -21.93
N GLU A 383 1.24 5.37 -22.50
CA GLU A 383 1.10 6.43 -23.51
C GLU A 383 1.28 5.93 -24.95
N ASN A 384 1.57 4.64 -25.17
CA ASN A 384 1.93 4.14 -26.49
C ASN A 384 0.70 3.95 -27.40
N ALA A 385 0.14 5.05 -27.89
CA ALA A 385 -0.99 5.02 -28.80
C ALA A 385 -0.70 4.39 -30.18
N SER A 386 0.59 4.21 -30.54
CA SER A 386 0.96 3.64 -31.86
C SER A 386 0.55 2.19 -32.03
N ILE A 387 0.32 1.47 -30.94
CA ILE A 387 -0.09 0.06 -30.94
C ILE A 387 -1.60 -0.15 -30.79
N LEU A 388 -2.40 0.95 -30.68
CA LEU A 388 -3.87 0.83 -30.75
C LEU A 388 -4.30 0.21 -32.09
N GLY A 389 -5.17 -0.80 -32.03
CA GLY A 389 -5.62 -1.55 -33.18
C GLY A 389 -4.69 -2.71 -33.60
N GLU A 390 -3.51 -2.86 -33.00
CA GLU A 390 -2.73 -4.09 -33.13
C GLU A 390 -3.48 -5.29 -32.51
N SER A 391 -3.02 -6.49 -32.83
CA SER A 391 -3.65 -7.72 -32.30
C SER A 391 -3.39 -7.82 -30.79
N ASP A 392 -4.44 -7.84 -30.01
CA ASP A 392 -4.39 -8.11 -28.57
C ASP A 392 -4.10 -9.61 -28.29
N LEU A 393 -4.07 -10.02 -27.04
CA LEU A 393 -3.81 -11.40 -26.66
C LEU A 393 -4.87 -12.39 -27.17
N ASP A 394 -6.07 -11.95 -27.49
CA ASP A 394 -7.17 -12.76 -28.02
C ASP A 394 -7.29 -12.67 -29.56
N GLY A 395 -6.42 -11.87 -30.19
CA GLY A 395 -6.40 -11.69 -31.65
C GLY A 395 -7.38 -10.62 -32.14
N ASN A 396 -7.96 -9.81 -31.25
CA ASN A 396 -8.83 -8.66 -31.60
C ASN A 396 -7.99 -7.39 -31.74
N PRO A 397 -8.49 -6.35 -32.44
CA PRO A 397 -7.87 -5.03 -32.40
C PRO A 397 -7.84 -4.48 -30.97
N TRP A 398 -6.65 -4.20 -30.44
CA TRP A 398 -6.50 -3.68 -29.07
C TRP A 398 -7.09 -2.29 -28.93
N ASN A 399 -7.88 -2.08 -27.89
CA ASN A 399 -8.61 -0.85 -27.61
C ASN A 399 -8.10 -0.08 -26.37
N GLY A 400 -6.93 -0.47 -25.84
CA GLY A 400 -6.37 0.10 -24.59
C GLY A 400 -6.54 -0.79 -23.38
N ASN A 401 -7.32 -1.87 -23.43
CA ASN A 401 -7.59 -2.72 -22.28
C ASN A 401 -6.33 -3.43 -21.78
N GLY A 402 -5.91 -3.13 -20.54
CA GLY A 402 -4.68 -3.65 -19.96
C GLY A 402 -4.66 -5.16 -19.80
N HIS A 403 -5.80 -5.79 -19.58
CA HIS A 403 -5.90 -7.26 -19.46
C HIS A 403 -5.52 -8.00 -20.73
N TYR A 404 -5.78 -7.41 -21.89
CA TYR A 404 -5.50 -7.98 -23.21
C TYR A 404 -4.35 -7.29 -23.93
N ALA A 405 -3.58 -6.44 -23.24
CA ALA A 405 -2.54 -5.62 -23.86
C ALA A 405 -1.52 -6.47 -24.65
N PRO A 406 -1.17 -6.08 -25.88
CA PRO A 406 -0.14 -6.73 -26.65
C PRO A 406 1.25 -6.53 -26.03
N ASN A 407 2.23 -7.34 -26.46
CA ASN A 407 3.56 -7.42 -25.87
C ASN A 407 4.36 -6.10 -25.91
N GLY A 408 4.01 -5.16 -26.78
CA GLY A 408 4.70 -3.86 -26.89
C GLY A 408 4.19 -2.78 -25.95
N VAL A 409 3.19 -3.06 -25.10
CA VAL A 409 2.66 -2.09 -24.13
C VAL A 409 3.59 -2.00 -22.94
N HIS A 410 3.95 -0.78 -22.55
CA HIS A 410 4.75 -0.48 -21.38
C HIS A 410 3.90 0.33 -20.39
N TYR A 411 3.73 -0.17 -19.16
CA TYR A 411 3.03 0.52 -18.10
C TYR A 411 4.02 1.21 -17.18
N HIS A 412 3.77 2.48 -16.92
CA HIS A 412 4.51 3.32 -15.99
C HIS A 412 3.62 3.72 -14.81
N LEU A 413 4.22 4.12 -13.70
CA LEU A 413 3.50 4.69 -12.58
C LEU A 413 3.23 6.18 -12.84
N TYR A 414 1.98 6.60 -12.64
CA TYR A 414 1.52 7.99 -12.70
C TYR A 414 0.94 8.42 -11.37
N VAL A 415 1.08 9.71 -11.09
CA VAL A 415 0.34 10.40 -10.03
C VAL A 415 -0.28 11.67 -10.60
N THR A 416 -1.52 11.94 -10.23
CA THR A 416 -2.26 13.14 -10.62
C THR A 416 -2.73 13.87 -9.37
N PHE A 417 -2.45 15.16 -9.27
CA PHE A 417 -2.92 16.06 -8.22
C PHE A 417 -3.99 16.99 -8.77
N SER A 418 -4.99 17.29 -7.95
CA SER A 418 -5.81 18.47 -8.10
C SER A 418 -5.84 19.23 -6.78
N LEU A 419 -5.76 20.57 -6.84
CA LEU A 419 -5.90 21.46 -5.69
C LEU A 419 -7.25 22.19 -5.69
N ASN A 420 -8.11 21.88 -6.66
CA ASN A 420 -9.41 22.50 -6.86
C ASN A 420 -10.44 21.52 -7.45
N ALA A 421 -10.38 20.25 -7.04
CA ALA A 421 -11.25 19.19 -7.57
C ALA A 421 -12.75 19.45 -7.36
N LEU A 422 -13.13 20.27 -6.38
CA LEU A 422 -14.52 20.64 -6.12
C LEU A 422 -15.05 21.76 -7.03
N ASP A 423 -14.17 22.46 -7.74
CA ASP A 423 -14.60 23.49 -8.70
C ASP A 423 -15.38 22.89 -9.88
N ASP A 424 -16.13 23.73 -10.59
CA ASP A 424 -16.84 23.34 -11.81
C ASP A 424 -15.86 22.93 -12.93
N GLU A 425 -14.69 23.58 -12.98
CA GLU A 425 -13.62 23.28 -13.92
C GLU A 425 -12.32 22.95 -13.15
N PRO A 426 -12.15 21.71 -12.66
CA PRO A 426 -10.95 21.31 -11.98
C PRO A 426 -9.76 21.21 -12.93
N VAL A 427 -8.57 21.46 -12.36
CA VAL A 427 -7.28 21.33 -13.04
C VAL A 427 -6.54 20.14 -12.47
N PHE A 428 -5.97 19.32 -13.36
CA PHE A 428 -5.23 18.13 -12.98
C PHE A 428 -3.76 18.24 -13.40
N HIS A 429 -2.86 17.98 -12.46
CA HIS A 429 -1.42 18.00 -12.65
C HIS A 429 -0.87 16.58 -12.54
N THR A 430 -0.49 16.00 -13.67
CA THR A 430 -0.04 14.61 -13.75
C THR A 430 1.47 14.53 -13.93
N ARG A 431 2.10 13.58 -13.22
CA ARG A 431 3.50 13.19 -13.35
C ARG A 431 3.61 11.70 -13.62
N ARG A 432 4.41 11.31 -14.60
CA ARG A 432 4.91 9.96 -14.72
C ARG A 432 6.10 9.79 -13.80
N LEU A 433 6.03 8.84 -12.86
CA LEU A 433 7.03 8.68 -11.81
C LEU A 433 8.16 7.70 -12.15
N THR A 434 7.98 6.84 -13.17
CA THR A 434 8.99 5.85 -13.57
C THR A 434 9.53 6.12 -14.95
N THR A 435 10.85 5.97 -15.14
CA THR A 435 11.54 6.05 -16.44
C THR A 435 11.46 4.73 -17.19
N ASP A 436 11.74 3.64 -16.52
CA ASP A 436 11.54 2.27 -16.95
C ASP A 436 10.10 1.81 -16.65
N PRO A 437 9.58 0.84 -17.38
CA PRO A 437 8.23 0.36 -17.16
C PRO A 437 8.11 -0.43 -15.84
N VAL A 438 6.99 -0.29 -15.16
CA VAL A 438 6.59 -1.17 -14.04
C VAL A 438 6.13 -2.54 -14.54
N GLN A 439 5.53 -2.58 -15.73
CA GLN A 439 5.05 -3.82 -16.35
C GLN A 439 5.15 -3.73 -17.87
N VAL A 440 5.51 -4.82 -18.52
CA VAL A 440 5.53 -4.96 -19.99
C VAL A 440 4.49 -5.99 -20.42
N GLY A 441 3.68 -5.62 -21.43
CA GLY A 441 2.58 -6.46 -21.91
C GLY A 441 1.36 -6.41 -20.99
N ALA A 442 0.52 -7.43 -21.03
CA ALA A 442 -0.74 -7.46 -20.32
C ALA A 442 -0.58 -7.55 -18.79
N ILE A 443 -1.47 -6.85 -18.09
CA ILE A 443 -1.70 -6.97 -16.65
C ILE A 443 -2.91 -7.89 -16.46
N CYS A 444 -2.75 -9.04 -15.81
CA CYS A 444 -3.87 -9.94 -15.56
C CYS A 444 -4.81 -9.38 -14.48
N LEU A 445 -5.98 -8.91 -14.88
CA LEU A 445 -7.01 -8.33 -14.03
C LEU A 445 -8.15 -9.32 -13.69
N ASN A 446 -8.04 -10.57 -14.13
CA ASN A 446 -9.01 -11.63 -13.87
C ASN A 446 -8.28 -12.96 -13.75
N SER A 447 -8.18 -13.50 -12.54
CA SER A 447 -7.42 -14.72 -12.25
C SER A 447 -7.81 -15.95 -13.09
N GLY A 448 -9.04 -16.01 -13.63
CA GLY A 448 -9.49 -17.09 -14.50
C GLY A 448 -8.86 -17.09 -15.89
N ASP A 449 -8.35 -15.94 -16.35
CA ASP A 449 -7.88 -15.74 -17.72
C ASP A 449 -6.39 -15.37 -17.79
N CYS A 450 -5.66 -15.47 -16.65
CA CYS A 450 -4.24 -15.18 -16.62
C CYS A 450 -3.45 -16.12 -17.52
N ARG A 451 -2.52 -15.55 -18.27
CA ARG A 451 -1.66 -16.28 -19.18
C ARG A 451 -0.28 -16.43 -18.60
N SER A 452 0.35 -17.56 -18.88
CA SER A 452 1.78 -17.73 -18.64
C SER A 452 2.50 -17.75 -19.97
N ASP A 453 3.54 -16.96 -20.08
CA ASP A 453 4.53 -17.00 -21.14
C ASP A 453 5.81 -17.69 -20.64
N GLN A 454 6.91 -17.53 -21.36
CA GLN A 454 8.18 -18.15 -20.99
C GLN A 454 8.76 -17.63 -19.67
N GLY A 455 8.32 -16.47 -19.18
CA GLY A 455 8.78 -15.84 -17.95
C GLY A 455 7.88 -16.09 -16.74
N GLY A 456 6.70 -16.69 -16.93
CA GLY A 456 5.73 -16.90 -15.86
C GLY A 456 4.37 -16.25 -16.12
N SER A 457 3.55 -16.14 -15.08
CA SER A 457 2.22 -15.56 -15.19
C SER A 457 2.27 -14.03 -15.22
N ASN A 458 1.40 -13.42 -16.03
CA ASN A 458 1.19 -11.95 -16.04
C ASN A 458 0.28 -11.47 -14.87
N ARG A 459 0.15 -12.28 -13.82
CA ARG A 459 -0.51 -11.93 -12.53
C ARG A 459 0.48 -11.56 -11.43
N ASN A 460 1.69 -11.22 -11.79
CA ASN A 460 2.75 -10.88 -10.83
C ASN A 460 2.44 -9.66 -9.96
N LEU A 461 1.69 -8.66 -10.47
CA LEU A 461 1.29 -7.46 -9.73
C LEU A 461 0.03 -7.67 -8.87
N LEU A 462 -0.70 -8.77 -9.06
CA LEU A 462 -2.02 -9.05 -8.47
C LEU A 462 -3.06 -7.97 -8.78
N ASP A 463 -3.76 -7.38 -7.76
CA ASP A 463 -4.97 -6.59 -8.00
C ASP A 463 -4.88 -5.12 -7.58
N PHE A 464 -3.94 -4.74 -6.69
CA PHE A 464 -3.92 -3.40 -6.09
C PHE A 464 -2.53 -2.80 -6.02
N ASN A 465 -2.47 -1.48 -6.14
CA ASN A 465 -1.48 -0.59 -5.57
C ASN A 465 -2.09 0.09 -4.33
N ASP A 466 -1.39 1.03 -3.71
CA ASP A 466 -1.94 1.82 -2.60
C ASP A 466 -1.42 3.25 -2.60
N LEU A 467 -2.19 4.17 -2.04
CA LEU A 467 -1.83 5.57 -1.87
C LEU A 467 -2.42 6.12 -0.57
N HIS A 468 -1.57 6.70 0.26
CA HIS A 468 -1.97 7.41 1.47
C HIS A 468 -1.21 8.73 1.63
N ILE A 469 -1.76 9.63 2.45
CA ILE A 469 -1.12 10.87 2.85
C ILE A 469 -0.77 10.82 4.35
N ASP A 470 0.33 11.50 4.71
CA ASP A 470 0.68 11.72 6.10
C ASP A 470 -0.05 12.94 6.69
N ARG A 471 0.22 13.24 7.95
CA ARG A 471 -0.36 14.42 8.65
C ARG A 471 0.09 15.77 8.09
N GLU A 472 1.14 15.80 7.27
CA GLU A 472 1.57 17.00 6.55
C GLU A 472 0.88 17.14 5.18
N GLY A 473 0.12 16.13 4.73
CA GLY A 473 -0.49 16.05 3.40
C GLY A 473 0.51 15.67 2.31
N ARG A 474 1.58 14.98 2.68
CA ARG A 474 2.58 14.40 1.79
C ARG A 474 2.07 13.06 1.27
N VAL A 475 2.16 12.86 -0.03
CA VAL A 475 1.67 11.65 -0.72
C VAL A 475 2.72 10.54 -0.66
N PHE A 476 2.27 9.34 -0.31
CA PHE A 476 3.02 8.08 -0.34
C PHE A 476 2.28 7.08 -1.22
N ILE A 477 3.02 6.35 -2.05
CA ILE A 477 2.47 5.37 -2.99
C ILE A 477 3.23 4.07 -2.82
N ALA A 478 2.52 2.95 -2.73
CA ALA A 478 3.05 1.60 -2.71
C ALA A 478 2.68 0.85 -3.99
N ILE A 479 3.65 0.25 -4.64
CA ILE A 479 3.43 -0.58 -5.83
C ILE A 479 4.23 -1.87 -5.76
N ALA A 480 3.81 -2.86 -6.54
CA ALA A 480 4.66 -3.96 -6.95
C ALA A 480 5.28 -3.63 -8.32
N ASP A 481 6.59 -3.69 -8.43
CA ASP A 481 7.32 -3.46 -9.67
C ASP A 481 7.63 -4.79 -10.35
N GLY A 482 7.05 -4.99 -11.53
CA GLY A 482 7.22 -6.19 -12.34
C GLY A 482 8.42 -6.16 -13.27
N CYS A 483 9.08 -5.02 -13.46
CA CYS A 483 10.15 -4.86 -14.43
C CYS A 483 11.44 -4.36 -13.77
N THR A 484 12.12 -5.20 -13.03
CA THR A 484 13.36 -4.89 -12.31
C THR A 484 14.60 -5.46 -13.00
N GLY A 485 15.80 -5.12 -12.49
CA GLY A 485 17.06 -5.69 -12.93
C GLY A 485 17.33 -5.58 -14.44
N GLU A 486 17.42 -6.72 -15.13
CA GLU A 486 17.65 -6.75 -16.59
C GLU A 486 16.49 -6.15 -17.37
N CYS A 487 15.24 -6.30 -16.90
CA CYS A 487 14.06 -5.71 -17.54
C CYS A 487 14.18 -4.19 -17.59
N ALA A 488 14.47 -3.56 -16.47
CA ALA A 488 14.58 -2.11 -16.34
C ALA A 488 15.70 -1.50 -17.22
N THR A 489 16.77 -2.26 -17.46
CA THR A 489 17.93 -1.77 -18.22
C THR A 489 17.93 -2.16 -19.69
N LYS A 490 17.01 -3.03 -20.12
CA LYS A 490 16.92 -3.54 -21.48
C LYS A 490 16.27 -2.51 -22.39
N GLU A 491 16.88 -2.22 -23.56
CA GLU A 491 16.36 -1.26 -24.53
C GLU A 491 14.94 -1.63 -25.03
N THR A 492 14.66 -2.92 -25.16
CA THR A 492 13.35 -3.44 -25.58
C THR A 492 12.96 -4.61 -24.69
N PRO A 493 12.45 -4.35 -23.48
CA PRO A 493 11.99 -5.41 -22.60
C PRO A 493 10.75 -6.10 -23.16
N THR A 494 10.60 -7.38 -22.85
CA THR A 494 9.48 -8.21 -23.27
C THR A 494 8.65 -8.64 -22.07
N PRO A 495 7.41 -9.15 -22.26
CA PRO A 495 6.62 -9.68 -21.15
C PRO A 495 7.35 -10.77 -20.35
N ALA A 496 8.26 -11.54 -20.96
CA ALA A 496 9.02 -12.56 -20.25
C ALA A 496 10.09 -11.97 -19.30
N ASP A 497 10.54 -10.75 -19.57
CA ASP A 497 11.48 -10.03 -18.70
C ASP A 497 10.74 -9.39 -17.49
N SER A 498 9.43 -9.11 -17.62
CA SER A 498 8.62 -8.36 -16.67
C SER A 498 7.72 -9.29 -15.86
N ARG A 499 8.31 -10.06 -14.93
CA ARG A 499 7.60 -11.04 -14.08
C ARG A 499 7.97 -10.93 -12.60
N ASP A 500 8.69 -9.89 -12.28
CA ASP A 500 9.04 -9.55 -10.90
C ASP A 500 7.84 -8.95 -10.16
N LYS A 501 8.00 -8.66 -8.89
CA LYS A 501 6.99 -8.05 -8.01
C LYS A 501 7.64 -7.35 -6.83
N LEU A 502 8.76 -6.66 -7.09
CA LEU A 502 9.51 -5.97 -6.06
C LEU A 502 8.68 -4.85 -5.43
N GLY A 503 8.61 -4.80 -4.11
CA GLY A 503 7.96 -3.71 -3.38
C GLY A 503 8.72 -2.40 -3.56
N MET A 504 8.03 -1.39 -4.09
CA MET A 504 8.55 -0.04 -4.27
C MET A 504 7.63 0.98 -3.60
N MET A 505 8.25 1.89 -2.87
CA MET A 505 7.58 3.08 -2.34
C MET A 505 7.98 4.30 -3.16
N PHE A 506 7.01 5.15 -3.46
CA PHE A 506 7.21 6.50 -3.99
C PHE A 506 6.65 7.51 -3.01
N MET A 507 7.32 8.63 -2.83
CA MET A 507 6.97 9.63 -1.84
C MET A 507 7.21 11.03 -2.41
N LEU A 508 6.27 11.95 -2.18
CA LEU A 508 6.45 13.36 -2.52
C LEU A 508 7.63 13.93 -1.72
N ASP A 509 8.74 14.23 -2.38
CA ASP A 509 9.92 14.84 -1.75
C ASP A 509 9.62 16.29 -1.37
N TYR A 510 9.21 17.10 -2.36
CA TYR A 510 8.70 18.46 -2.17
C TYR A 510 7.56 18.76 -3.14
N GLY A 511 6.72 19.71 -2.80
CA GLY A 511 5.60 20.14 -3.61
C GLY A 511 4.40 20.54 -2.76
N PRO A 512 3.21 20.73 -3.36
CA PRO A 512 2.04 21.16 -2.62
C PRO A 512 1.59 20.09 -1.63
N SER A 513 1.40 20.50 -0.37
CA SER A 513 0.67 19.68 0.60
C SER A 513 -0.79 19.53 0.18
N LEU A 514 -1.39 18.38 0.47
CA LEU A 514 -2.85 18.24 0.36
C LEU A 514 -3.59 18.93 1.52
N TYR A 515 -2.89 19.44 2.54
CA TYR A 515 -3.44 20.33 3.56
C TYR A 515 -2.99 21.78 3.36
N VAL A 516 -3.95 22.69 3.18
CA VAL A 516 -3.71 24.11 2.88
C VAL A 516 -2.82 24.78 3.93
N ALA A 517 -3.00 24.41 5.20
CA ALA A 517 -2.24 24.98 6.32
C ALA A 517 -0.72 24.77 6.20
N ASN A 518 -0.28 23.72 5.50
CA ASN A 518 1.12 23.37 5.34
C ASN A 518 1.78 24.00 4.09
N GLY A 519 0.99 24.58 3.16
CA GLY A 519 1.51 25.21 1.94
C GLY A 519 2.28 24.22 1.06
N ASP A 520 3.43 24.67 0.53
CA ASP A 520 4.33 23.78 -0.20
C ASP A 520 5.32 23.11 0.79
N LEU A 521 5.35 21.80 0.75
CA LEU A 521 6.25 20.98 1.57
C LEU A 521 7.70 21.16 1.09
N PRO A 522 8.67 21.37 2.02
CA PRO A 522 10.07 21.44 1.66
C PRO A 522 10.63 20.03 1.34
N PRO A 523 11.79 19.97 0.65
CA PRO A 523 12.50 18.71 0.44
C PRO A 523 12.80 17.98 1.74
N ILE A 524 12.67 16.67 1.74
CA ILE A 524 13.00 15.83 2.89
C ILE A 524 14.51 15.80 3.07
N ASN A 525 14.95 16.11 4.29
CA ASN A 525 16.36 16.06 4.64
C ASN A 525 16.74 14.68 5.19
N THR A 526 17.02 13.72 4.31
CA THR A 526 17.41 12.35 4.68
C THR A 526 18.78 12.27 5.38
N THR A 527 19.62 13.33 5.29
CA THR A 527 20.95 13.35 5.93
C THR A 527 20.91 13.68 7.43
N ALA A 528 19.78 14.17 7.95
CA ALA A 528 19.63 14.53 9.35
C ALA A 528 19.28 13.35 10.28
N SER A 529 18.90 12.20 9.72
CA SER A 529 18.35 11.05 10.45
C SER A 529 19.39 10.23 11.25
N THR A 530 20.70 10.43 11.08
CA THR A 530 21.70 9.58 11.73
C THR A 530 22.02 9.94 13.18
N ASN A 531 21.45 11.02 13.77
CA ASN A 531 21.78 11.40 15.15
C ASN A 531 20.77 12.30 15.86
N GLN A 532 19.47 12.09 15.80
CA GLN A 532 18.60 12.66 16.84
C GLN A 532 17.21 11.99 16.84
N SER A 533 16.85 11.38 17.96
CA SER A 533 15.46 11.22 18.37
C SER A 533 14.86 12.64 18.56
N ASN A 534 14.39 13.24 17.47
CA ASN A 534 13.61 14.45 17.53
C ASN A 534 12.19 14.06 17.95
N VAL A 535 11.95 14.05 19.24
CA VAL A 535 10.60 14.15 19.79
C VAL A 535 10.09 15.53 19.36
N PHE A 536 9.33 15.59 18.30
CA PHE A 536 8.51 16.75 17.98
C PHE A 536 7.41 16.81 19.05
N ILE A 537 7.61 17.65 20.06
CA ILE A 537 6.55 18.01 20.99
C ILE A 537 5.79 19.14 20.29
N PRO A 538 4.56 18.94 19.83
CA PRO A 538 3.75 20.05 19.38
C PRO A 538 3.58 20.99 20.56
N ILE A 539 3.92 22.27 20.37
CA ILE A 539 3.62 23.32 21.35
C ILE A 539 2.10 23.47 21.33
N ILE A 540 1.44 22.74 22.21
CA ILE A 540 0.03 23.00 22.50
C ILE A 540 0.03 24.32 23.28
N ASP A 541 -0.50 25.36 22.68
CA ASP A 541 -0.72 26.65 23.34
C ASP A 541 -1.84 26.45 24.39
N VAL A 542 -1.42 26.18 25.61
CA VAL A 542 -2.31 25.90 26.76
C VAL A 542 -3.08 27.15 27.19
N GLU A 543 -2.72 28.35 26.70
CA GLU A 543 -3.46 29.58 27.01
C GLU A 543 -4.77 29.71 26.23
N ALA A 544 -4.90 29.08 25.05
CA ALA A 544 -6.14 29.10 24.27
C ALA A 544 -7.29 28.24 24.87
N ILE A 545 -6.98 27.30 25.76
CA ILE A 545 -7.99 26.40 26.37
C ILE A 545 -8.56 26.99 27.68
N ARG A 546 -8.02 28.07 28.19
CA ARG A 546 -8.40 28.63 29.49
C ARG A 546 -9.49 29.71 29.46
N GLU A 547 -9.85 30.22 28.29
CA GLU A 547 -10.88 31.27 28.16
C GLU A 547 -12.34 30.75 28.01
N ASP A 548 -12.58 29.46 27.87
CA ASP A 548 -13.94 28.90 27.69
C ASP A 548 -14.56 28.28 28.97
N TYR A 549 -13.98 28.48 30.14
CA TYR A 549 -14.48 27.88 31.40
C TYR A 549 -14.84 28.88 32.51
N ASP A 550 -14.89 30.18 32.20
CA ASP A 550 -15.41 31.19 33.13
C ASP A 550 -16.52 32.05 32.46
N ASP A 551 -17.71 31.46 32.27
CA ASP A 551 -19.01 32.15 32.23
C ASP A 551 -20.14 31.20 32.64
#